data_94ecbc1d3d8107a9fd651fffa9f1b167
#
_entry.id   94ecbc1d3d8107a9fd651fffa9f1b167
#
_cell.length_a   1.000
_cell.length_b   1.000
_cell.length_c   1.000
_cell.angle_alpha   90.00
_cell.angle_beta   90.00
_cell.angle_gamma   90.00
#
_symmetry.space_group_name_H-M   'P 1'
#
loop_
_entity.id
_entity.type
_entity.pdbx_description
1 polymer ?
#
loop_
_entity_poly.entity_id
_entity_poly.type
_entity_poly.pdbx_seq_one_letter_code
_entity_poly.pdbx_strand_id
1 'polypeptide(L)'
;MKSYAIFLGCTIPARQPNYELSARKTLEKLGVDLVDLDDLTCCCPPPIQSINLESSQAIAAYNICLAEEAGLDIVALCNGCFESLAMVNAALKKDKKLKAEINEILAKVGKEFKGTIEVKHFLQVLMDDIGIEKIKENVVKPLSNLKVAPFYGCHSLRPSKLLQLDDPERPQIFENLLEALGAESVEYRNKLKCCGGLLKGISDDTALSLARDKLVNTTKAGADCISTLCPFCFVALDIGQIQVKSKFNEVYDMPILHYSELIALALGVDPEELALRSHKVKTDKIIEKIA
;
A
#
# COMPACT_ATOMS: atom_id res chain seq x y z
N MET A 1 15.86 -11.91 14.11
CA MET A 1 14.92 -11.51 13.03
C MET A 1 14.34 -10.17 13.41
N LYS A 2 14.08 -9.29 12.46
CA LYS A 2 13.41 -8.02 12.73
C LYS A 2 11.91 -8.27 12.77
N SER A 3 11.23 -7.69 13.75
CA SER A 3 9.78 -7.85 13.92
C SER A 3 9.11 -6.48 13.81
N TYR A 4 7.89 -6.44 13.27
CA TYR A 4 7.10 -5.23 13.10
C TYR A 4 5.68 -5.43 13.58
N ALA A 5 5.07 -4.39 14.14
CA ALA A 5 3.63 -4.32 14.30
C ALA A 5 2.99 -4.07 12.93
N ILE A 6 2.14 -4.98 12.46
CA ILE A 6 1.45 -4.80 11.17
C ILE A 6 0.24 -3.89 11.33
N PHE A 7 0.15 -2.87 10.49
CA PHE A 7 -1.00 -1.97 10.42
C PHE A 7 -1.80 -2.22 9.15
N LEU A 8 -2.87 -2.99 9.25
CA LEU A 8 -3.74 -3.36 8.13
C LEU A 8 -4.72 -2.24 7.75
N GLY A 9 -5.00 -1.33 8.68
CA GLY A 9 -6.05 -0.33 8.51
C GLY A 9 -7.44 -0.95 8.45
N CYS A 10 -8.38 -0.29 7.73
CA CYS A 10 -9.78 -0.72 7.69
C CYS A 10 -10.17 -1.48 6.42
N THR A 11 -9.55 -1.18 5.29
CA THR A 11 -9.96 -1.71 3.98
C THR A 11 -9.45 -3.11 3.71
N ILE A 12 -8.23 -3.42 4.17
CA ILE A 12 -7.58 -4.71 3.92
C ILE A 12 -8.35 -5.83 4.62
N PRO A 13 -8.58 -5.80 5.94
CA PRO A 13 -9.32 -6.87 6.61
C PRO A 13 -10.75 -7.04 6.10
N ALA A 14 -11.38 -5.92 5.71
CA ALA A 14 -12.77 -5.94 5.29
C ALA A 14 -13.00 -6.45 3.86
N ARG A 15 -12.02 -6.29 2.95
CA ARG A 15 -12.26 -6.47 1.51
C ARG A 15 -11.12 -7.06 0.69
N GLN A 16 -9.92 -7.20 1.26
CA GLN A 16 -8.72 -7.59 0.49
C GLN A 16 -7.87 -8.61 1.24
N PRO A 17 -8.43 -9.80 1.53
CA PRO A 17 -7.67 -10.87 2.19
C PRO A 17 -6.45 -11.29 1.37
N ASN A 18 -6.51 -11.16 0.05
CA ASN A 18 -5.40 -11.38 -0.87
C ASN A 18 -4.18 -10.50 -0.55
N TYR A 19 -4.40 -9.22 -0.21
CA TYR A 19 -3.32 -8.32 0.13
C TYR A 19 -2.66 -8.70 1.46
N GLU A 20 -3.47 -8.96 2.48
CA GLU A 20 -2.96 -9.39 3.80
C GLU A 20 -2.18 -10.69 3.70
N LEU A 21 -2.77 -11.73 3.10
CA LEU A 21 -2.14 -13.04 2.95
C LEU A 21 -0.83 -12.94 2.19
N SER A 22 -0.82 -12.26 1.06
CA SER A 22 0.40 -12.11 0.26
C SER A 22 1.50 -11.33 0.97
N ALA A 23 1.16 -10.27 1.73
CA ALA A 23 2.13 -9.52 2.50
C ALA A 23 2.74 -10.35 3.64
N ARG A 24 1.90 -11.09 4.38
CA ARG A 24 2.36 -11.99 5.46
C ARG A 24 3.27 -13.08 4.90
N LYS A 25 2.85 -13.78 3.84
CA LYS A 25 3.65 -14.82 3.18
C LYS A 25 4.97 -14.29 2.62
N THR A 26 4.96 -13.09 2.05
CA THR A 26 6.19 -12.43 1.57
C THR A 26 7.18 -12.21 2.69
N LEU A 27 6.78 -11.61 3.80
CA LEU A 27 7.68 -11.32 4.92
C LEU A 27 8.14 -12.58 5.64
N GLU A 28 7.26 -13.56 5.82
CA GLU A 28 7.60 -14.89 6.35
C GLU A 28 8.74 -15.55 5.54
N LYS A 29 8.60 -15.58 4.20
CA LYS A 29 9.63 -16.10 3.28
C LYS A 29 10.95 -15.33 3.35
N LEU A 30 10.91 -14.04 3.64
CA LEU A 30 12.09 -13.19 3.74
C LEU A 30 12.68 -13.10 5.17
N GLY A 31 12.09 -13.81 6.14
CA GLY A 31 12.58 -13.92 7.51
C GLY A 31 12.28 -12.69 8.36
N VAL A 32 11.13 -12.05 8.15
CA VAL A 32 10.63 -10.93 8.95
C VAL A 32 9.34 -11.33 9.63
N ASP A 33 9.24 -11.10 10.95
CA ASP A 33 8.07 -11.42 11.73
C ASP A 33 7.07 -10.27 11.76
N LEU A 34 5.79 -10.59 11.70
CA LEU A 34 4.70 -9.64 11.86
C LEU A 34 3.91 -9.94 13.12
N VAL A 35 3.71 -8.92 13.93
CA VAL A 35 2.95 -8.98 15.18
C VAL A 35 1.65 -8.22 15.00
N ASP A 36 0.54 -8.89 15.27
CA ASP A 36 -0.77 -8.25 15.33
C ASP A 36 -0.93 -7.58 16.70
N LEU A 37 -1.36 -6.34 16.70
CA LEU A 37 -1.68 -5.60 17.92
C LEU A 37 -3.20 -5.48 18.04
N ASP A 38 -3.70 -5.78 19.22
CA ASP A 38 -5.10 -5.54 19.57
C ASP A 38 -5.40 -4.04 19.66
N ASP A 39 -6.67 -3.66 19.53
CA ASP A 39 -7.18 -2.31 19.69
C ASP A 39 -6.69 -1.25 18.67
N LEU A 40 -5.99 -1.66 17.60
CA LEU A 40 -5.67 -0.75 16.50
C LEU A 40 -6.95 -0.19 15.86
N THR A 41 -6.94 1.13 15.66
CA THR A 41 -8.10 1.88 15.12
C THR A 41 -7.82 2.41 13.73
N CYS A 42 -8.69 3.30 13.21
CA CYS A 42 -8.48 3.97 11.93
C CYS A 42 -7.23 4.86 11.97
N CYS A 43 -6.50 4.91 10.86
CA CYS A 43 -5.36 5.82 10.69
C CYS A 43 -5.76 7.29 10.49
N CYS A 44 -7.04 7.60 10.34
CA CYS A 44 -7.57 8.92 10.00
C CYS A 44 -6.94 9.50 8.73
N PRO A 45 -7.30 9.00 7.53
CA PRO A 45 -6.76 9.50 6.27
C PRO A 45 -7.17 10.96 6.00
N PRO A 46 -6.53 11.65 5.03
CA PRO A 46 -6.72 13.08 4.77
C PRO A 46 -8.17 13.59 4.72
N PRO A 47 -9.16 12.88 4.18
CA PRO A 47 -10.55 13.35 4.24
C PRO A 47 -11.10 13.49 5.67
N ILE A 48 -10.67 12.64 6.60
CA ILE A 48 -11.08 12.74 8.01
C ILE A 48 -10.30 13.85 8.70
N GLN A 49 -9.01 14.01 8.39
CA GLN A 49 -8.18 15.09 8.91
C GLN A 49 -8.74 16.48 8.55
N SER A 50 -9.36 16.63 7.38
CA SER A 50 -9.98 17.88 6.97
C SER A 50 -11.23 18.27 7.77
N ILE A 51 -11.84 17.32 8.49
CA ILE A 51 -12.99 17.57 9.37
C ILE A 51 -12.51 18.05 10.75
N ASN A 52 -11.55 17.33 11.35
CA ASN A 52 -10.96 17.68 12.64
C ASN A 52 -9.53 17.15 12.72
N LEU A 53 -8.57 18.03 12.56
CA LEU A 53 -7.15 17.66 12.52
C LEU A 53 -6.65 17.16 13.88
N GLU A 54 -7.02 17.84 14.98
CA GLU A 54 -6.58 17.49 16.33
C GLU A 54 -7.06 16.06 16.73
N SER A 55 -8.34 15.79 16.55
CA SER A 55 -8.88 14.44 16.81
C SER A 55 -8.22 13.38 15.93
N SER A 56 -7.97 13.69 14.66
CA SER A 56 -7.30 12.78 13.73
C SER A 56 -5.86 12.50 14.15
N GLN A 57 -5.14 13.51 14.63
CA GLN A 57 -3.79 13.36 15.15
C GLN A 57 -3.76 12.54 16.43
N ALA A 58 -4.72 12.76 17.34
CA ALA A 58 -4.84 11.98 18.57
C ALA A 58 -5.13 10.50 18.30
N ILE A 59 -6.03 10.17 17.35
CA ILE A 59 -6.33 8.80 16.96
C ILE A 59 -5.12 8.13 16.29
N ALA A 60 -4.43 8.83 15.39
CA ALA A 60 -3.21 8.30 14.78
C ALA A 60 -2.11 8.06 15.83
N ALA A 61 -1.93 9.01 16.76
CA ALA A 61 -0.98 8.87 17.87
C ALA A 61 -1.33 7.73 18.82
N TYR A 62 -2.62 7.46 19.05
CA TYR A 62 -3.07 6.30 19.84
C TYR A 62 -2.57 4.97 19.24
N ASN A 63 -2.70 4.80 17.93
CA ASN A 63 -2.17 3.61 17.25
C ASN A 63 -0.64 3.49 17.40
N ILE A 64 0.07 4.62 17.35
CA ILE A 64 1.53 4.64 17.54
C ILE A 64 1.87 4.24 19.00
N CYS A 65 1.12 4.73 20.00
CA CYS A 65 1.33 4.33 21.39
C CYS A 65 1.22 2.82 21.62
N LEU A 66 0.28 2.14 20.96
CA LEU A 66 0.15 0.69 21.05
C LEU A 66 1.42 -0.03 20.55
N ALA A 67 1.99 0.44 19.46
CA ALA A 67 3.23 -0.10 18.93
C ALA A 67 4.45 0.25 19.83
N GLU A 68 4.47 1.44 20.41
CA GLU A 68 5.48 1.84 21.39
C GLU A 68 5.45 0.97 22.65
N GLU A 69 4.26 0.63 23.15
CA GLU A 69 4.09 -0.28 24.28
C GLU A 69 4.58 -1.69 23.98
N ALA A 70 4.42 -2.14 22.74
CA ALA A 70 4.95 -3.42 22.26
C ALA A 70 6.46 -3.37 21.90
N GLY A 71 7.06 -2.18 21.85
CA GLY A 71 8.47 -1.98 21.45
C GLY A 71 8.74 -2.31 19.98
N LEU A 72 7.75 -2.12 19.09
CA LEU A 72 7.82 -2.49 17.68
C LEU A 72 7.64 -1.28 16.77
N ASP A 73 8.43 -1.22 15.70
CA ASP A 73 8.15 -0.32 14.57
C ASP A 73 6.87 -0.76 13.86
N ILE A 74 6.13 0.19 13.30
CA ILE A 74 4.93 -0.10 12.51
C ILE A 74 5.30 -0.32 11.04
N VAL A 75 4.77 -1.39 10.44
CA VAL A 75 4.72 -1.57 8.99
C VAL A 75 3.28 -1.39 8.48
N ALA A 76 3.08 -0.39 7.62
CA ALA A 76 1.80 -0.10 7.03
C ALA A 76 1.75 -0.59 5.57
N LEU A 77 0.66 -1.30 5.22
CA LEU A 77 0.44 -1.81 3.86
C LEU A 77 -0.29 -0.79 2.96
N CYS A 78 -1.00 0.17 3.56
CA CYS A 78 -1.78 1.17 2.83
C CYS A 78 -1.03 2.51 2.78
N ASN A 79 -0.93 3.10 1.59
CA ASN A 79 -0.31 4.42 1.42
C ASN A 79 -0.92 5.50 2.32
N GLY A 80 -2.26 5.54 2.43
CA GLY A 80 -2.93 6.53 3.29
C GLY A 80 -2.70 6.28 4.78
N CYS A 81 -2.62 5.02 5.21
CA CYS A 81 -2.28 4.68 6.59
C CYS A 81 -0.83 5.05 6.89
N PHE A 82 0.09 4.71 5.99
CA PHE A 82 1.50 5.08 6.09
C PHE A 82 1.67 6.59 6.22
N GLU A 83 1.09 7.37 5.29
CA GLU A 83 1.16 8.82 5.33
C GLU A 83 0.64 9.38 6.66
N SER A 84 -0.59 9.01 7.05
CA SER A 84 -1.22 9.55 8.26
C SER A 84 -0.40 9.26 9.52
N LEU A 85 0.04 8.02 9.70
CA LEU A 85 0.82 7.64 10.88
C LEU A 85 2.24 8.24 10.85
N ALA A 86 2.92 8.20 9.72
CA ALA A 86 4.28 8.76 9.58
C ALA A 86 4.29 10.27 9.78
N MET A 87 3.30 10.99 9.24
CA MET A 87 3.17 12.43 9.42
C MET A 87 2.97 12.80 10.89
N VAL A 88 2.06 12.11 11.59
CA VAL A 88 1.80 12.37 13.01
C VAL A 88 3.02 12.02 13.85
N ASN A 89 3.64 10.85 13.62
CA ASN A 89 4.86 10.45 14.30
C ASN A 89 5.97 11.50 14.17
N ALA A 90 6.23 11.97 12.95
CA ALA A 90 7.25 12.99 12.70
C ALA A 90 6.89 14.37 13.30
N ALA A 91 5.62 14.78 13.21
CA ALA A 91 5.16 16.04 13.78
C ALA A 91 5.32 16.08 15.30
N LEU A 92 4.89 15.03 16.00
CA LEU A 92 4.97 14.93 17.45
C LEU A 92 6.41 14.74 17.95
N LYS A 93 7.29 14.10 17.18
CA LYS A 93 8.72 14.04 17.49
C LYS A 93 9.40 15.42 17.40
N LYS A 94 8.96 16.26 16.47
CA LYS A 94 9.58 17.56 16.18
C LYS A 94 9.01 18.69 17.03
N ASP A 95 7.69 18.73 17.24
CA ASP A 95 6.98 19.82 17.92
C ASP A 95 6.58 19.39 19.35
N LYS A 96 7.33 19.91 20.33
CA LYS A 96 7.09 19.62 21.75
C LYS A 96 5.75 20.15 22.26
N LYS A 97 5.27 21.28 21.70
CA LYS A 97 3.98 21.85 22.11
C LYS A 97 2.83 20.99 21.61
N LEU A 98 2.83 20.65 20.33
CA LEU A 98 1.85 19.74 19.74
C LEU A 98 1.86 18.39 20.45
N LYS A 99 3.05 17.84 20.76
CA LYS A 99 3.19 16.61 21.53
C LYS A 99 2.50 16.70 22.89
N ALA A 100 2.67 17.80 23.63
CA ALA A 100 2.03 18.00 24.92
C ALA A 100 0.50 18.06 24.78
N GLU A 101 -0.02 18.84 23.82
CA GLU A 101 -1.45 18.95 23.54
C GLU A 101 -2.10 17.58 23.20
N ILE A 102 -1.46 16.80 22.33
CA ILE A 102 -1.95 15.46 21.97
C ILE A 102 -1.85 14.50 23.15
N ASN A 103 -0.79 14.56 23.95
CA ASN A 103 -0.65 13.71 25.15
C ASN A 103 -1.70 14.04 26.22
N GLU A 104 -2.17 15.28 26.35
CA GLU A 104 -3.32 15.60 27.22
C GLU A 104 -4.60 14.88 26.79
N ILE A 105 -4.80 14.70 25.48
CA ILE A 105 -5.94 13.92 24.96
C ILE A 105 -5.72 12.44 25.20
N LEU A 106 -4.55 11.92 24.90
CA LEU A 106 -4.18 10.50 25.05
C LEU A 106 -4.25 10.04 26.51
N ALA A 107 -3.90 10.91 27.46
CA ALA A 107 -3.98 10.61 28.89
C ALA A 107 -5.40 10.22 29.36
N LYS A 108 -6.45 10.73 28.69
CA LYS A 108 -7.85 10.39 28.98
C LYS A 108 -8.19 8.92 28.69
N VAL A 109 -7.38 8.26 27.86
CA VAL A 109 -7.49 6.84 27.53
C VAL A 109 -6.28 6.03 28.02
N GLY A 110 -5.49 6.60 28.95
CA GLY A 110 -4.35 5.93 29.59
C GLY A 110 -3.15 5.72 28.66
N LYS A 111 -2.98 6.55 27.63
CA LYS A 111 -1.88 6.48 26.66
C LYS A 111 -0.99 7.71 26.71
N GLU A 112 0.26 7.53 26.29
CA GLU A 112 1.25 8.60 26.15
C GLU A 112 2.15 8.30 24.94
N PHE A 113 2.19 9.23 23.98
CA PHE A 113 3.12 9.18 22.85
C PHE A 113 4.54 9.55 23.34
N LYS A 114 5.49 8.66 23.15
CA LYS A 114 6.89 8.83 23.54
C LYS A 114 7.79 9.24 22.37
N GLY A 115 7.52 8.74 21.17
CA GLY A 115 8.30 8.95 19.95
C GLY A 115 9.45 7.96 19.80
N THR A 116 9.27 6.73 20.27
CA THR A 116 10.33 5.71 20.36
C THR A 116 10.40 4.79 19.15
N ILE A 117 9.35 4.76 18.32
CA ILE A 117 9.26 3.85 17.16
C ILE A 117 9.22 4.61 15.83
N GLU A 118 9.45 3.89 14.75
CA GLU A 118 9.29 4.37 13.38
C GLU A 118 8.04 3.78 12.72
N VAL A 119 7.53 4.51 11.72
CA VAL A 119 6.44 4.05 10.85
C VAL A 119 6.99 3.91 9.44
N LYS A 120 6.95 2.71 8.91
CA LYS A 120 7.45 2.38 7.57
C LYS A 120 6.33 1.91 6.64
N HIS A 121 6.46 2.23 5.36
CA HIS A 121 5.69 1.56 4.33
C HIS A 121 6.26 0.16 4.09
N PHE A 122 5.43 -0.82 3.74
CA PHE A 122 5.89 -2.18 3.46
C PHE A 122 6.98 -2.21 2.36
N LEU A 123 6.88 -1.34 1.35
CA LEU A 123 7.93 -1.22 0.33
C LEU A 123 9.26 -0.74 0.91
N GLN A 124 9.26 0.16 1.92
CA GLN A 124 10.50 0.56 2.61
C GLN A 124 11.12 -0.60 3.39
N VAL A 125 10.28 -1.42 4.06
CA VAL A 125 10.78 -2.61 4.74
C VAL A 125 11.46 -3.56 3.75
N LEU A 126 10.86 -3.78 2.58
CA LEU A 126 11.43 -4.62 1.53
C LEU A 126 12.77 -4.08 1.01
N MET A 127 12.86 -2.77 0.77
CA MET A 127 14.03 -2.17 0.11
C MET A 127 15.15 -1.81 1.09
N ASP A 128 14.81 -1.23 2.25
CA ASP A 128 15.79 -0.68 3.19
C ASP A 128 16.23 -1.70 4.23
N ASP A 129 15.29 -2.54 4.73
CA ASP A 129 15.58 -3.46 5.83
C ASP A 129 15.92 -4.88 5.36
N ILE A 130 15.34 -5.33 4.25
CA ILE A 130 15.61 -6.63 3.64
C ILE A 130 16.67 -6.50 2.54
N GLY A 131 16.48 -5.55 1.64
CA GLY A 131 17.36 -5.30 0.50
C GLY A 131 16.97 -6.08 -0.75
N ILE A 132 17.14 -5.42 -1.90
CA ILE A 132 16.73 -5.97 -3.21
C ILE A 132 17.50 -7.25 -3.59
N GLU A 133 18.78 -7.35 -3.21
CA GLU A 133 19.59 -8.53 -3.52
C GLU A 133 19.07 -9.77 -2.78
N LYS A 134 18.70 -9.62 -1.50
CA LYS A 134 18.11 -10.73 -0.73
C LYS A 134 16.77 -11.16 -1.31
N ILE A 135 15.95 -10.21 -1.77
CA ILE A 135 14.68 -10.54 -2.45
C ILE A 135 14.99 -11.36 -3.71
N LYS A 136 15.90 -10.90 -4.55
CA LYS A 136 16.31 -11.55 -5.79
C LYS A 136 16.87 -12.96 -5.58
N GLU A 137 17.70 -13.15 -4.55
CA GLU A 137 18.24 -14.48 -4.18
C GLU A 137 17.16 -15.48 -3.76
N ASN A 138 16.02 -14.99 -3.24
CA ASN A 138 14.90 -15.84 -2.82
C ASN A 138 13.85 -16.05 -3.92
N VAL A 139 14.02 -15.47 -5.11
CA VAL A 139 13.13 -15.70 -6.24
C VAL A 139 13.31 -17.14 -6.75
N VAL A 140 12.26 -17.94 -6.67
CA VAL A 140 12.23 -19.33 -7.18
C VAL A 140 11.42 -19.49 -8.45
N LYS A 141 10.49 -18.58 -8.70
CA LYS A 141 9.66 -18.49 -9.93
C LYS A 141 9.76 -17.08 -10.50
N PRO A 142 10.77 -16.76 -11.34
CA PRO A 142 10.87 -15.44 -11.96
C PRO A 142 9.62 -15.10 -12.77
N LEU A 143 9.14 -13.87 -12.65
CA LEU A 143 7.97 -13.38 -13.38
C LEU A 143 8.29 -13.04 -14.84
N SER A 144 9.11 -13.88 -15.48
CA SER A 144 9.55 -13.70 -16.87
C SER A 144 8.35 -13.61 -17.81
N ASN A 145 8.48 -12.73 -18.81
CA ASN A 145 7.41 -12.43 -19.80
C ASN A 145 6.18 -11.70 -19.23
N LEU A 146 6.15 -11.32 -17.94
CA LEU A 146 5.07 -10.52 -17.38
C LEU A 146 5.41 -9.03 -17.50
N LYS A 147 4.54 -8.27 -18.19
CA LYS A 147 4.62 -6.82 -18.35
C LYS A 147 3.74 -6.15 -17.29
N VAL A 148 4.36 -5.51 -16.32
CA VAL A 148 3.68 -4.92 -15.16
C VAL A 148 3.73 -3.40 -15.24
N ALA A 149 2.57 -2.75 -15.14
CA ALA A 149 2.47 -1.30 -14.97
C ALA A 149 2.55 -0.95 -13.46
N PRO A 150 3.66 -0.38 -12.95
CA PRO A 150 3.76 -0.01 -11.55
C PRO A 150 2.89 1.20 -11.24
N PHE A 151 2.11 1.14 -10.16
CA PHE A 151 1.29 2.23 -9.71
C PHE A 151 1.52 2.56 -8.23
N TYR A 152 2.31 3.58 -7.98
CA TYR A 152 2.66 4.05 -6.63
C TYR A 152 1.47 4.59 -5.83
N GLY A 153 0.45 5.13 -6.51
CA GLY A 153 -0.55 5.97 -5.85
C GLY A 153 -0.01 7.38 -5.60
N CYS A 154 -0.59 8.09 -4.63
CA CYS A 154 -0.20 9.47 -4.33
C CYS A 154 0.39 9.63 -2.92
N HIS A 155 -0.20 8.97 -1.91
CA HIS A 155 0.16 9.09 -0.49
C HIS A 155 1.39 8.25 -0.08
N SER A 156 2.04 7.55 -1.01
CA SER A 156 3.35 6.93 -0.78
C SER A 156 4.51 7.89 -1.08
N LEU A 157 4.33 8.81 -2.04
CA LEU A 157 5.38 9.69 -2.54
C LEU A 157 5.30 11.13 -1.99
N ARG A 158 4.14 11.56 -1.50
CA ARG A 158 3.91 12.95 -1.09
C ARG A 158 3.21 13.03 0.27
N PRO A 159 3.68 13.89 1.18
CA PRO A 159 4.78 14.86 1.07
C PRO A 159 6.17 14.20 1.13
N SER A 160 6.96 14.36 0.07
CA SER A 160 8.22 13.62 -0.15
C SER A 160 9.30 13.88 0.91
N LYS A 161 9.41 15.11 1.41
CA LYS A 161 10.40 15.48 2.44
C LYS A 161 10.21 14.72 3.75
N LEU A 162 9.01 14.21 4.00
CA LEU A 162 8.67 13.52 5.23
C LEU A 162 8.64 12.01 5.02
N LEU A 163 7.98 11.55 3.96
CA LEU A 163 7.76 10.13 3.72
C LEU A 163 9.02 9.41 3.20
N GLN A 164 9.84 10.11 2.42
CA GLN A 164 11.15 9.65 1.92
C GLN A 164 11.13 8.24 1.32
N LEU A 165 10.02 7.85 0.68
CA LEU A 165 9.91 6.53 0.09
C LEU A 165 10.67 6.45 -1.24
N ASP A 166 10.51 7.47 -2.10
CA ASP A 166 11.18 7.53 -3.42
C ASP A 166 11.13 8.98 -3.95
N ASP A 167 11.76 9.24 -5.09
CA ASP A 167 11.65 10.51 -5.83
C ASP A 167 10.19 10.73 -6.23
N PRO A 168 9.55 11.87 -5.82
CA PRO A 168 8.14 12.10 -6.09
C PRO A 168 7.81 12.39 -7.56
N GLU A 169 8.82 12.66 -8.41
CA GLU A 169 8.65 12.97 -9.82
C GLU A 169 9.17 11.87 -10.75
N ARG A 170 10.19 11.14 -10.31
CA ARG A 170 10.83 10.04 -11.07
C ARG A 170 11.10 8.83 -10.17
N PRO A 171 10.06 8.24 -9.58
CA PRO A 171 10.26 7.08 -8.70
C PRO A 171 10.76 5.88 -9.51
N GLN A 172 11.64 5.07 -8.87
CA GLN A 172 12.26 3.89 -9.47
C GLN A 172 12.26 2.67 -8.54
N ILE A 173 12.00 2.84 -7.26
CA ILE A 173 12.09 1.74 -6.27
C ILE A 173 11.15 0.59 -6.63
N PHE A 174 9.94 0.89 -7.09
CA PHE A 174 8.97 -0.14 -7.45
C PHE A 174 9.33 -0.82 -8.77
N GLU A 175 9.83 -0.08 -9.74
CA GLU A 175 10.34 -0.61 -11.00
C GLU A 175 11.51 -1.57 -10.74
N ASN A 176 12.49 -1.14 -9.95
CA ASN A 176 13.64 -1.96 -9.57
C ASN A 176 13.21 -3.26 -8.86
N LEU A 177 12.19 -3.18 -8.00
CA LEU A 177 11.62 -4.36 -7.35
C LEU A 177 11.02 -5.33 -8.38
N LEU A 178 10.19 -4.83 -9.32
CA LEU A 178 9.59 -5.66 -10.36
C LEU A 178 10.65 -6.35 -11.24
N GLU A 179 11.69 -5.62 -11.60
CA GLU A 179 12.82 -6.17 -12.36
C GLU A 179 13.59 -7.23 -11.56
N ALA A 180 13.77 -7.03 -10.26
CA ALA A 180 14.40 -8.03 -9.38
C ALA A 180 13.58 -9.33 -9.29
N LEU A 181 12.26 -9.24 -9.45
CA LEU A 181 11.36 -10.41 -9.54
C LEU A 181 11.36 -11.05 -10.94
N GLY A 182 12.06 -10.47 -11.92
CA GLY A 182 12.12 -10.92 -13.31
C GLY A 182 11.02 -10.40 -14.22
N ALA A 183 10.15 -9.49 -13.77
CA ALA A 183 9.12 -8.86 -14.58
C ALA A 183 9.66 -7.69 -15.40
N GLU A 184 9.01 -7.37 -16.53
CA GLU A 184 9.24 -6.15 -17.30
C GLU A 184 8.37 -5.02 -16.72
N SER A 185 9.02 -3.97 -16.19
CA SER A 185 8.32 -2.76 -15.77
C SER A 185 7.93 -1.91 -16.97
N VAL A 186 6.64 -1.61 -17.10
CA VAL A 186 6.09 -0.87 -18.24
C VAL A 186 5.93 0.61 -17.90
N GLU A 187 6.61 1.48 -18.67
CA GLU A 187 6.39 2.91 -18.55
C GLU A 187 5.10 3.33 -19.27
N TYR A 188 4.28 4.15 -18.63
CA TYR A 188 3.02 4.61 -19.20
C TYR A 188 2.68 6.04 -18.79
N ARG A 189 1.92 6.70 -19.65
CA ARG A 189 1.49 8.08 -19.42
C ARG A 189 0.61 8.17 -18.17
N ASN A 190 0.78 9.24 -17.39
CA ASN A 190 -0.02 9.52 -16.17
C ASN A 190 0.21 8.52 -15.00
N LYS A 191 1.38 7.86 -14.95
CA LYS A 191 1.77 6.93 -13.89
C LYS A 191 1.55 7.54 -12.48
N LEU A 192 1.93 8.79 -12.29
CA LEU A 192 1.84 9.49 -10.99
C LEU A 192 0.51 10.21 -10.72
N LYS A 193 -0.48 10.13 -11.64
CA LYS A 193 -1.81 10.68 -11.38
C LYS A 193 -2.60 9.81 -10.40
N CYS A 194 -3.48 10.48 -9.63
CA CYS A 194 -4.38 9.83 -8.68
C CYS A 194 -5.27 8.77 -9.35
N CYS A 195 -5.60 7.70 -8.62
CA CYS A 195 -6.59 6.68 -9.04
C CYS A 195 -8.04 7.13 -8.90
N GLY A 196 -8.30 8.24 -8.22
CA GLY A 196 -9.65 8.70 -7.91
C GLY A 196 -10.29 8.04 -6.67
N GLY A 197 -9.63 7.09 -6.01
CA GLY A 197 -10.22 6.29 -4.94
C GLY A 197 -10.82 7.10 -3.78
N LEU A 198 -10.13 8.16 -3.33
CA LEU A 198 -10.62 9.04 -2.26
C LEU A 198 -11.71 10.04 -2.71
N LEU A 199 -11.97 10.15 -4.01
CA LEU A 199 -13.06 10.97 -4.55
C LEU A 199 -14.40 10.23 -4.61
N LYS A 200 -14.40 8.91 -4.37
CA LYS A 200 -15.65 8.13 -4.27
C LYS A 200 -16.54 8.66 -3.15
N GLY A 201 -17.80 8.88 -3.49
CA GLY A 201 -18.78 9.48 -2.59
C GLY A 201 -18.74 11.01 -2.51
N ILE A 202 -17.73 11.66 -3.13
CA ILE A 202 -17.64 13.13 -3.24
C ILE A 202 -17.91 13.56 -4.69
N SER A 203 -17.24 12.93 -5.66
CA SER A 203 -17.37 13.16 -7.10
C SER A 203 -17.08 11.87 -7.86
N ASP A 204 -18.10 10.99 -7.94
CA ASP A 204 -17.97 9.67 -8.57
C ASP A 204 -17.60 9.76 -10.05
N ASP A 205 -18.09 10.77 -10.75
CA ASP A 205 -17.76 11.01 -12.15
C ASP A 205 -16.29 11.32 -12.36
N THR A 206 -15.73 12.17 -11.51
CA THR A 206 -14.28 12.47 -11.53
C THR A 206 -13.47 11.24 -11.16
N ALA A 207 -13.88 10.52 -10.11
CA ALA A 207 -13.22 9.29 -9.68
C ALA A 207 -13.14 8.25 -10.81
N LEU A 208 -14.26 8.01 -11.49
CA LEU A 208 -14.33 7.05 -12.60
C LEU A 208 -13.52 7.52 -13.83
N SER A 209 -13.52 8.82 -14.12
CA SER A 209 -12.73 9.38 -15.22
C SER A 209 -11.22 9.20 -14.98
N LEU A 210 -10.75 9.36 -13.73
CA LEU A 210 -9.35 9.11 -13.35
C LEU A 210 -8.98 7.63 -13.42
N ALA A 211 -9.86 6.74 -12.95
CA ALA A 211 -9.65 5.30 -13.07
C ALA A 211 -9.60 4.86 -14.55
N ARG A 212 -10.54 5.36 -15.38
CA ARG A 212 -10.55 5.11 -16.83
C ARG A 212 -9.26 5.59 -17.50
N ASP A 213 -8.80 6.81 -17.21
CA ASP A 213 -7.56 7.35 -17.79
C ASP A 213 -6.34 6.44 -17.47
N LYS A 214 -6.28 5.88 -16.26
CA LYS A 214 -5.27 4.91 -15.87
C LYS A 214 -5.35 3.64 -16.72
N LEU A 215 -6.53 3.03 -16.82
CA LEU A 215 -6.76 1.81 -17.60
C LEU A 215 -6.42 2.00 -19.09
N VAL A 216 -6.85 3.12 -19.70
CA VAL A 216 -6.52 3.46 -21.09
C VAL A 216 -5.01 3.51 -21.31
N ASN A 217 -4.28 4.20 -20.42
CA ASN A 217 -2.85 4.42 -20.65
C ASN A 217 -2.02 3.15 -20.38
N THR A 218 -2.40 2.33 -19.41
CA THR A 218 -1.71 1.05 -19.15
C THR A 218 -1.99 0.02 -20.24
N THR A 219 -3.22 -0.06 -20.76
CA THR A 219 -3.57 -0.91 -21.91
C THR A 219 -2.81 -0.49 -23.16
N LYS A 220 -2.74 0.82 -23.46
CA LYS A 220 -1.97 1.35 -24.61
C LYS A 220 -0.48 1.08 -24.52
N ALA A 221 0.05 1.00 -23.30
CA ALA A 221 1.45 0.67 -23.06
C ALA A 221 1.74 -0.83 -23.15
N GLY A 222 0.71 -1.67 -23.34
CA GLY A 222 0.85 -3.11 -23.48
C GLY A 222 1.12 -3.85 -22.17
N ALA A 223 0.69 -3.29 -21.03
CA ALA A 223 0.81 -3.97 -19.75
C ALA A 223 -0.13 -5.18 -19.68
N ASP A 224 0.34 -6.26 -19.06
CA ASP A 224 -0.46 -7.46 -18.74
C ASP A 224 -1.30 -7.25 -17.48
N CYS A 225 -0.79 -6.46 -16.54
CA CYS A 225 -1.47 -6.09 -15.30
C CYS A 225 -0.99 -4.75 -14.76
N ILE A 226 -1.77 -4.17 -13.85
CA ILE A 226 -1.33 -3.04 -13.02
C ILE A 226 -0.99 -3.59 -11.63
N SER A 227 0.17 -3.24 -11.11
CA SER A 227 0.52 -3.55 -9.72
C SER A 227 0.49 -2.29 -8.86
N THR A 228 -0.13 -2.37 -7.68
CA THR A 228 -0.36 -1.20 -6.82
C THR A 228 0.10 -1.40 -5.37
N LEU A 229 0.47 -0.30 -4.72
CA LEU A 229 0.92 -0.23 -3.32
C LEU A 229 -0.23 0.06 -2.33
N CYS A 230 -1.46 0.26 -2.80
CA CYS A 230 -2.52 0.83 -1.99
C CYS A 230 -3.86 0.11 -2.17
N PRO A 231 -4.54 -0.30 -1.08
CA PRO A 231 -5.85 -0.96 -1.14
C PRO A 231 -6.94 -0.07 -1.75
N PHE A 232 -6.89 1.25 -1.55
CA PHE A 232 -7.84 2.17 -2.21
C PHE A 232 -7.60 2.25 -3.72
N CYS A 233 -6.35 2.25 -4.16
CA CYS A 233 -6.02 2.21 -5.59
C CYS A 233 -6.46 0.90 -6.22
N PHE A 234 -6.28 -0.23 -5.52
CA PHE A 234 -6.77 -1.54 -5.95
C PHE A 234 -8.29 -1.50 -6.17
N VAL A 235 -9.07 -1.09 -5.17
CA VAL A 235 -10.54 -0.99 -5.30
C VAL A 235 -10.96 -0.07 -6.43
N ALA A 236 -10.30 1.10 -6.55
CA ALA A 236 -10.63 2.08 -7.60
C ALA A 236 -10.40 1.53 -9.01
N LEU A 237 -9.43 0.65 -9.19
CA LEU A 237 -9.06 0.10 -10.49
C LEU A 237 -9.70 -1.27 -10.75
N ASP A 238 -9.74 -2.18 -9.80
CA ASP A 238 -10.31 -3.51 -9.98
C ASP A 238 -11.85 -3.45 -10.07
N ILE A 239 -12.52 -2.98 -9.02
CA ILE A 239 -13.99 -2.79 -9.03
C ILE A 239 -14.38 -1.66 -9.99
N GLY A 240 -13.54 -0.63 -10.11
CA GLY A 240 -13.78 0.51 -10.98
C GLY A 240 -13.98 0.13 -12.44
N GLN A 241 -13.38 -0.96 -12.94
CA GLN A 241 -13.58 -1.41 -14.33
C GLN A 241 -15.03 -1.78 -14.63
N ILE A 242 -15.76 -2.35 -13.66
CA ILE A 242 -17.20 -2.66 -13.81
C ILE A 242 -17.99 -1.35 -14.02
N GLN A 243 -17.67 -0.32 -13.26
CA GLN A 243 -18.32 0.99 -13.33
C GLN A 243 -17.92 1.75 -14.60
N VAL A 244 -16.65 1.65 -15.02
CA VAL A 244 -16.17 2.20 -16.30
C VAL A 244 -16.89 1.55 -17.47
N LYS A 245 -17.06 0.24 -17.47
CA LYS A 245 -17.86 -0.48 -18.47
C LYS A 245 -19.28 0.03 -18.53
N SER A 246 -19.94 0.16 -17.38
CA SER A 246 -21.32 0.65 -17.34
C SER A 246 -21.48 2.09 -17.82
N LYS A 247 -20.53 2.98 -17.47
CA LYS A 247 -20.64 4.42 -17.77
C LYS A 247 -20.15 4.79 -19.17
N PHE A 248 -19.01 4.20 -19.60
CA PHE A 248 -18.33 4.58 -20.85
C PHE A 248 -18.47 3.54 -21.96
N ASN A 249 -19.12 2.40 -21.68
CA ASN A 249 -19.24 1.26 -22.58
C ASN A 249 -17.87 0.74 -23.07
N GLU A 250 -16.87 0.75 -22.19
CA GLU A 250 -15.50 0.31 -22.45
C GLU A 250 -15.14 -0.86 -21.54
N VAL A 251 -14.48 -1.87 -22.12
CA VAL A 251 -14.03 -3.08 -21.42
C VAL A 251 -12.51 -3.15 -21.48
N TYR A 252 -11.88 -3.30 -20.32
CA TYR A 252 -10.42 -3.38 -20.23
C TYR A 252 -9.94 -4.76 -19.81
N ASP A 253 -10.65 -5.45 -18.91
CA ASP A 253 -10.28 -6.75 -18.34
C ASP A 253 -8.80 -6.78 -17.87
N MET A 254 -8.32 -5.65 -17.32
CA MET A 254 -6.96 -5.44 -16.85
C MET A 254 -6.83 -6.00 -15.42
N PRO A 255 -6.08 -7.07 -15.17
CA PRO A 255 -5.83 -7.55 -13.82
C PRO A 255 -5.13 -6.49 -12.98
N ILE A 256 -5.61 -6.28 -11.76
CA ILE A 256 -4.99 -5.39 -10.77
C ILE A 256 -4.44 -6.26 -9.66
N LEU A 257 -3.15 -6.20 -9.40
CA LEU A 257 -2.52 -6.96 -8.32
C LEU A 257 -1.88 -6.04 -7.29
N HIS A 258 -1.88 -6.45 -6.04
CA HIS A 258 -0.97 -5.87 -5.07
C HIS A 258 0.45 -6.34 -5.36
N TYR A 259 1.43 -5.47 -5.14
CA TYR A 259 2.83 -5.82 -5.36
C TYR A 259 3.30 -7.01 -4.50
N SER A 260 2.73 -7.18 -3.28
CA SER A 260 3.00 -8.32 -2.43
C SER A 260 2.54 -9.66 -3.05
N GLU A 261 1.47 -9.65 -3.87
CA GLU A 261 1.02 -10.85 -4.58
C GLU A 261 2.06 -11.28 -5.62
N LEU A 262 2.61 -10.32 -6.38
CA LEU A 262 3.68 -10.59 -7.34
C LEU A 262 4.95 -11.09 -6.65
N ILE A 263 5.31 -10.49 -5.50
CA ILE A 263 6.47 -10.95 -4.72
C ILE A 263 6.22 -12.37 -4.20
N ALA A 264 5.08 -12.63 -3.57
CA ALA A 264 4.75 -13.95 -3.03
C ALA A 264 4.79 -15.03 -4.12
N LEU A 265 4.23 -14.76 -5.30
CA LEU A 265 4.28 -15.65 -6.45
C LEU A 265 5.73 -15.90 -6.91
N ALA A 266 6.56 -14.86 -7.01
CA ALA A 266 7.97 -14.99 -7.37
C ALA A 266 8.78 -15.77 -6.34
N LEU A 267 8.43 -15.66 -5.04
CA LEU A 267 9.02 -16.44 -3.95
C LEU A 267 8.45 -17.86 -3.86
N GLY A 268 7.63 -18.29 -4.82
CA GLY A 268 7.10 -19.65 -4.92
C GLY A 268 5.98 -19.96 -3.93
N VAL A 269 5.20 -18.99 -3.49
CA VAL A 269 3.95 -19.23 -2.75
C VAL A 269 2.90 -19.72 -3.73
N ASP A 270 2.14 -20.74 -3.32
CA ASP A 270 1.07 -21.29 -4.15
C ASP A 270 -0.03 -20.22 -4.36
N PRO A 271 -0.48 -19.97 -5.60
CA PRO A 271 -1.57 -19.05 -5.90
C PRO A 271 -2.85 -19.32 -5.08
N GLU A 272 -3.15 -20.57 -4.74
CA GLU A 272 -4.32 -20.96 -3.93
C GLU A 272 -4.23 -20.41 -2.48
N GLU A 273 -3.02 -20.19 -1.97
CA GLU A 273 -2.79 -19.61 -0.63
C GLU A 273 -2.96 -18.08 -0.59
N LEU A 274 -3.06 -17.41 -1.76
CA LEU A 274 -3.06 -15.97 -1.87
C LEU A 274 -4.46 -15.35 -2.03
N ALA A 275 -5.52 -16.14 -1.93
CA ALA A 275 -6.91 -15.71 -2.11
C ALA A 275 -7.15 -14.87 -3.40
N LEU A 276 -6.44 -15.17 -4.48
CA LEU A 276 -6.52 -14.43 -5.76
C LEU A 276 -7.92 -14.44 -6.38
N ARG A 277 -8.79 -15.38 -5.99
CA ARG A 277 -10.21 -15.42 -6.41
C ARG A 277 -11.04 -14.22 -5.89
N SER A 278 -10.51 -13.44 -4.94
CA SER A 278 -11.15 -12.22 -4.44
C SER A 278 -11.13 -11.05 -5.43
N HIS A 279 -10.26 -11.10 -6.45
CA HIS A 279 -10.20 -10.10 -7.52
C HIS A 279 -11.50 -10.09 -8.35
N LYS A 280 -11.96 -8.93 -8.76
CA LYS A 280 -13.13 -8.78 -9.65
C LYS A 280 -12.76 -9.06 -11.11
N VAL A 281 -11.58 -8.58 -11.52
CA VAL A 281 -10.98 -8.98 -12.79
C VAL A 281 -10.06 -10.17 -12.53
N LYS A 282 -10.35 -11.30 -13.16
CA LYS A 282 -9.65 -12.57 -12.94
C LYS A 282 -8.16 -12.46 -13.24
N THR A 283 -7.36 -13.15 -12.44
CA THR A 283 -5.90 -13.18 -12.53
C THR A 283 -5.36 -14.45 -13.23
N ASP A 284 -6.24 -15.34 -13.71
CA ASP A 284 -5.86 -16.64 -14.31
C ASP A 284 -4.81 -16.47 -15.41
N LYS A 285 -4.98 -15.49 -16.30
CA LYS A 285 -4.02 -15.17 -17.37
C LYS A 285 -2.62 -14.80 -16.85
N ILE A 286 -2.56 -14.17 -15.67
CA ILE A 286 -1.28 -13.83 -15.04
C ILE A 286 -0.62 -15.09 -14.51
N ILE A 287 -1.40 -15.94 -13.83
CA ILE A 287 -0.90 -17.20 -13.28
C ILE A 287 -0.41 -18.14 -14.39
N GLU A 288 -1.18 -18.28 -15.48
CA GLU A 288 -0.78 -19.07 -16.65
C GLU A 288 0.52 -18.57 -17.30
N LYS A 289 0.74 -17.23 -17.28
CA LYS A 289 1.91 -16.61 -17.90
C LYS A 289 3.20 -16.80 -17.11
N ILE A 290 3.09 -17.01 -15.79
CA ILE A 290 4.22 -17.19 -14.86
C ILE A 290 4.40 -18.66 -14.43
N ALA A 291 3.51 -19.56 -14.87
CA ALA A 291 3.60 -21.00 -14.59
C ALA A 291 4.73 -21.65 -15.37
#